data_5a6356212296caaf3ffbd118427c6098
#
_entry.id   5a6356212296caaf3ffbd118427c6098
#
_cell.length_a   1.000
_cell.length_b   1.000
_cell.length_c   1.000
_cell.angle_alpha   90.00
_cell.angle_beta   90.00
_cell.angle_gamma   90.00
#
_symmetry.space_group_name_H-M   'P 1'
#
loop_
_entity.id
_entity.type
_entity.pdbx_description
1 polymer ?
#
loop_
_entity_poly.entity_id
_entity_poly.type
_entity_poly.pdbx_seq_one_letter_code
_entity_poly.pdbx_strand_id
1 'polypeptide(L)'
;MSKIAKIALAVWLAAAVCDISFAQEMTYRKNIRPLWLEKCSLCHGAKSPYLGEFETAAAKYTAEMKGPRMDTYADLIFYIGWPDTGAIMRRLDDGKSVKGGKPGNMYQFLGANEEERQKNLNTFKEWVGRDAWTLKRWDPKGDVAGITRDELGKIKVKY
;
A
#
# COMPACT_ATOMS: atom_id res chain seq x y z
N MET A 1 58.49 -28.43 47.24
CA MET A 1 57.07 -28.73 47.34
C MET A 1 56.33 -27.76 46.44
N SER A 2 55.96 -28.29 45.25
CA SER A 2 55.37 -27.47 44.18
C SER A 2 53.83 -27.51 44.29
N LYS A 3 53.22 -26.33 44.38
CA LYS A 3 51.76 -26.20 44.33
C LYS A 3 51.38 -25.90 42.87
N ILE A 4 50.81 -26.90 42.22
CA ILE A 4 50.26 -26.75 40.86
C ILE A 4 48.89 -26.06 40.98
N ALA A 5 48.82 -24.84 40.51
CA ALA A 5 47.55 -24.11 40.39
C ALA A 5 46.81 -24.62 39.12
N LYS A 6 45.63 -25.20 39.32
CA LYS A 6 44.71 -25.59 38.25
C LYS A 6 43.92 -24.35 37.80
N ILE A 7 44.26 -23.84 36.63
CA ILE A 7 43.46 -22.80 35.98
C ILE A 7 42.35 -23.49 35.23
N ALA A 8 41.08 -23.34 35.71
CA ALA A 8 39.89 -23.76 35.00
C ALA A 8 39.51 -22.68 33.99
N LEU A 9 39.74 -22.95 32.74
CA LEU A 9 39.29 -22.06 31.63
C LEU A 9 37.82 -22.31 31.35
N ALA A 10 36.98 -21.48 31.89
CA ALA A 10 35.55 -21.52 31.57
C ALA A 10 35.31 -20.83 30.19
N VAL A 11 35.13 -21.69 29.17
CA VAL A 11 34.73 -21.21 27.83
C VAL A 11 33.23 -20.93 27.88
N TRP A 12 32.86 -19.65 27.96
CA TRP A 12 31.51 -19.18 27.73
C TRP A 12 31.24 -19.21 26.22
N LEU A 13 30.56 -20.24 25.72
CA LEU A 13 29.92 -20.17 24.40
C LEU A 13 28.71 -19.24 24.51
N ALA A 14 28.88 -17.97 24.15
CA ALA A 14 27.79 -17.09 23.86
C ALA A 14 27.15 -17.53 22.52
N ALA A 15 26.11 -18.36 22.61
CA ALA A 15 25.27 -18.63 21.46
C ALA A 15 24.58 -17.31 21.07
N ALA A 16 25.13 -16.59 20.09
CA ALA A 16 24.44 -15.51 19.43
C ALA A 16 23.26 -16.12 18.69
N VAL A 17 22.10 -16.10 19.32
CA VAL A 17 20.83 -16.39 18.66
C VAL A 17 20.61 -15.21 17.70
N CYS A 18 20.98 -15.42 16.44
CA CYS A 18 20.63 -14.48 15.39
C CYS A 18 19.11 -14.62 15.19
N ASP A 19 18.32 -13.75 15.82
CA ASP A 19 16.92 -13.61 15.51
C ASP A 19 16.82 -13.19 14.05
N ILE A 20 16.69 -14.19 13.17
CA ILE A 20 16.33 -13.95 11.79
C ILE A 20 14.86 -13.50 11.84
N SER A 21 14.66 -12.21 12.06
CA SER A 21 13.36 -11.56 11.89
C SER A 21 13.02 -11.68 10.40
N PHE A 22 12.29 -12.74 10.05
CA PHE A 22 11.65 -12.80 8.74
C PHE A 22 10.67 -11.62 8.70
N ALA A 23 11.07 -10.56 8.01
CA ALA A 23 10.14 -9.46 7.72
C ALA A 23 8.91 -10.10 7.10
N GLN A 24 7.79 -10.05 7.83
CA GLN A 24 6.55 -10.68 7.39
C GLN A 24 6.18 -10.12 6.03
N GLU A 25 6.08 -11.00 5.04
CA GLU A 25 5.81 -10.62 3.68
C GLU A 25 4.46 -9.89 3.58
N MET A 26 4.49 -8.69 3.00
CA MET A 26 3.30 -7.87 2.79
C MET A 26 2.48 -8.45 1.63
N THR A 27 1.26 -8.91 1.92
CA THR A 27 0.37 -9.50 0.91
C THR A 27 -1.02 -8.89 0.94
N TYR A 28 -1.73 -9.00 -0.19
CA TYR A 28 -3.13 -8.59 -0.27
C TYR A 28 -3.98 -9.27 0.80
N ARG A 29 -3.93 -10.60 0.89
CA ARG A 29 -4.80 -11.37 1.80
C ARG A 29 -4.61 -11.02 3.26
N LYS A 30 -3.36 -10.89 3.70
CA LYS A 30 -3.03 -10.72 5.12
C LYS A 30 -3.11 -9.25 5.56
N ASN A 31 -2.73 -8.33 4.70
CA ASN A 31 -2.48 -6.95 5.09
C ASN A 31 -3.45 -5.96 4.43
N ILE A 32 -3.65 -6.09 3.12
CA ILE A 32 -4.45 -5.11 2.37
C ILE A 32 -5.94 -5.38 2.47
N ARG A 33 -6.37 -6.62 2.26
CA ARG A 33 -7.79 -6.96 2.26
C ARG A 33 -8.50 -6.60 3.58
N PRO A 34 -7.98 -6.93 4.77
CA PRO A 34 -8.59 -6.51 6.02
C PRO A 34 -8.70 -5.00 6.16
N LEU A 35 -7.62 -4.27 5.89
CA LEU A 35 -7.58 -2.81 5.91
C LEU A 35 -8.56 -2.21 4.90
N TRP A 36 -8.60 -2.75 3.69
CA TRP A 36 -9.50 -2.31 2.64
C TRP A 36 -10.96 -2.51 3.02
N LEU A 37 -11.32 -3.68 3.60
CA LEU A 37 -12.68 -3.96 4.05
C LEU A 37 -13.13 -2.98 5.13
N GLU A 38 -12.25 -2.61 6.03
CA GLU A 38 -12.53 -1.67 7.12
C GLU A 38 -12.70 -0.22 6.61
N LYS A 39 -11.80 0.25 5.76
CA LYS A 39 -11.67 1.67 5.42
C LYS A 39 -12.33 2.07 4.10
N CYS A 40 -12.49 1.13 3.16
CA CYS A 40 -12.85 1.47 1.77
C CYS A 40 -14.16 0.82 1.30
N SER A 41 -14.54 -0.33 1.88
CA SER A 41 -15.62 -1.17 1.36
C SER A 41 -17.00 -0.50 1.38
N LEU A 42 -17.21 0.47 2.26
CA LEU A 42 -18.48 1.22 2.34
C LEU A 42 -18.81 1.91 1.01
N CYS A 43 -17.80 2.56 0.42
CA CYS A 43 -17.97 3.34 -0.80
C CYS A 43 -17.47 2.63 -2.08
N HIS A 44 -16.63 1.59 -1.94
CA HIS A 44 -16.00 0.89 -3.06
C HIS A 44 -16.26 -0.62 -3.08
N GLY A 45 -17.22 -1.10 -2.28
CA GLY A 45 -17.51 -2.52 -2.11
C GLY A 45 -18.37 -3.12 -3.23
N ALA A 46 -18.85 -4.35 -3.00
CA ALA A 46 -19.59 -5.14 -3.99
C ALA A 46 -20.89 -4.51 -4.50
N LYS A 47 -21.45 -3.52 -3.78
CA LYS A 47 -22.67 -2.78 -4.19
C LYS A 47 -22.34 -1.49 -4.95
N SER A 48 -21.07 -1.22 -5.20
CA SER A 48 -20.62 -0.06 -5.95
C SER A 48 -20.61 -0.37 -7.45
N PRO A 49 -20.80 0.65 -8.31
CA PRO A 49 -20.78 0.46 -9.75
C PRO A 49 -19.38 0.09 -10.25
N TYR A 50 -19.28 -0.67 -11.31
CA TYR A 50 -18.02 -0.82 -12.03
C TYR A 50 -17.58 0.51 -12.63
N LEU A 51 -16.29 0.64 -12.99
CA LEU A 51 -15.73 1.92 -13.45
C LEU A 51 -16.55 2.54 -14.60
N GLY A 52 -16.89 1.76 -15.64
CA GLY A 52 -17.66 2.25 -16.77
C GLY A 52 -19.05 2.76 -16.37
N GLU A 53 -19.72 2.10 -15.44
CA GLU A 53 -21.00 2.56 -14.91
C GLU A 53 -20.84 3.84 -14.08
N PHE A 54 -19.77 3.88 -13.26
CA PHE A 54 -19.46 5.07 -12.47
C PHE A 54 -19.22 6.29 -13.35
N GLU A 55 -18.44 6.16 -14.40
CA GLU A 55 -18.11 7.25 -15.33
C GLU A 55 -19.33 7.81 -16.07
N THR A 56 -20.31 6.96 -16.37
CA THR A 56 -21.54 7.41 -17.06
C THR A 56 -22.48 8.21 -16.15
N ALA A 57 -22.38 8.04 -14.83
CA ALA A 57 -23.28 8.68 -13.87
C ALA A 57 -22.56 9.10 -12.57
N ALA A 58 -21.34 9.62 -12.68
CA ALA A 58 -20.45 9.93 -11.55
C ALA A 58 -21.10 10.82 -10.49
N ALA A 59 -21.84 11.85 -10.91
CA ALA A 59 -22.53 12.76 -10.00
C ALA A 59 -23.57 12.03 -9.13
N LYS A 60 -24.35 11.12 -9.73
CA LYS A 60 -25.34 10.29 -9.02
C LYS A 60 -24.66 9.42 -7.98
N TYR A 61 -23.66 8.64 -8.40
CA TYR A 61 -22.98 7.71 -7.50
C TYR A 61 -22.22 8.42 -6.39
N THR A 62 -21.61 9.55 -6.68
CA THR A 62 -20.95 10.38 -5.67
C THR A 62 -21.94 10.92 -4.63
N ALA A 63 -23.12 11.34 -5.05
CA ALA A 63 -24.20 11.77 -4.13
C ALA A 63 -24.68 10.60 -3.22
N GLU A 64 -24.61 9.36 -3.71
CA GLU A 64 -24.88 8.14 -2.95
C GLU A 64 -23.69 7.66 -2.11
N MET A 65 -22.59 8.43 -2.04
CA MET A 65 -21.31 8.05 -1.42
C MET A 65 -20.71 6.76 -2.00
N LYS A 66 -20.92 6.51 -3.28
CA LYS A 66 -20.35 5.37 -4.00
C LYS A 66 -19.26 5.83 -4.93
N GLY A 67 -18.11 5.19 -4.84
CA GLY A 67 -17.04 5.27 -5.84
C GLY A 67 -17.06 4.05 -6.76
N PRO A 68 -16.11 3.93 -7.70
CA PRO A 68 -15.99 2.75 -8.53
C PRO A 68 -15.65 1.52 -7.67
N ARG A 69 -16.16 0.36 -8.05
CA ARG A 69 -15.96 -0.90 -7.35
C ARG A 69 -14.50 -1.33 -7.34
N MET A 70 -14.00 -1.76 -6.18
CA MET A 70 -12.60 -2.19 -5.97
C MET A 70 -12.50 -3.30 -4.91
N ASP A 71 -13.49 -4.19 -4.81
CA ASP A 71 -13.57 -5.14 -3.69
C ASP A 71 -12.79 -6.44 -3.89
N THR A 72 -12.13 -6.59 -5.04
CA THR A 72 -11.27 -7.72 -5.34
C THR A 72 -9.82 -7.32 -5.52
N TYR A 73 -8.90 -8.31 -5.42
CA TYR A 73 -7.50 -8.09 -5.75
C TYR A 73 -7.32 -7.57 -7.18
N ALA A 74 -8.04 -8.15 -8.14
CA ALA A 74 -7.96 -7.75 -9.55
C ALA A 74 -8.40 -6.30 -9.75
N ASP A 75 -9.48 -5.87 -9.09
CA ASP A 75 -9.94 -4.49 -9.16
C ASP A 75 -8.91 -3.50 -8.58
N LEU A 76 -8.23 -3.85 -7.48
CA LEU A 76 -7.16 -3.00 -6.95
C LEU A 76 -5.96 -2.91 -7.90
N ILE A 77 -5.56 -4.02 -8.53
CA ILE A 77 -4.46 -4.03 -9.52
C ILE A 77 -4.78 -3.15 -10.72
N PHE A 78 -6.05 -3.13 -11.15
CA PHE A 78 -6.53 -2.25 -12.21
C PHE A 78 -6.18 -0.78 -11.95
N TYR A 79 -6.29 -0.32 -10.71
CA TYR A 79 -6.00 1.07 -10.32
C TYR A 79 -4.55 1.29 -9.86
N ILE A 80 -3.72 0.26 -9.85
CA ILE A 80 -2.29 0.36 -9.52
C ILE A 80 -1.45 0.30 -10.79
N GLY A 81 -1.62 -0.74 -11.60
CA GLY A 81 -0.75 -1.05 -12.72
C GLY A 81 -1.31 -0.61 -14.07
N TRP A 82 -2.53 -1.02 -14.38
CA TRP A 82 -3.16 -0.75 -15.69
C TRP A 82 -4.64 -1.13 -15.62
N PRO A 83 -5.55 -0.44 -16.31
CA PRO A 83 -5.35 0.70 -17.22
C PRO A 83 -5.25 2.06 -16.54
N ASP A 84 -5.72 2.26 -15.30
CA ASP A 84 -5.57 3.52 -14.58
C ASP A 84 -4.35 3.48 -13.65
N THR A 85 -3.18 3.45 -14.28
CA THR A 85 -1.90 3.33 -13.58
C THR A 85 -1.72 4.41 -12.53
N GLY A 86 -1.51 3.97 -11.28
CA GLY A 86 -1.23 4.86 -10.15
C GLY A 86 -2.44 5.57 -9.55
N ALA A 87 -3.68 5.22 -9.91
CA ALA A 87 -4.86 5.85 -9.33
C ALA A 87 -4.92 5.67 -7.80
N ILE A 88 -4.69 4.47 -7.29
CA ILE A 88 -4.61 4.21 -5.85
C ILE A 88 -3.56 5.10 -5.19
N MET A 89 -2.37 5.20 -5.78
CA MET A 89 -1.27 6.00 -5.23
C MET A 89 -1.66 7.47 -5.15
N ARG A 90 -2.18 8.05 -6.23
CA ARG A 90 -2.62 9.46 -6.27
C ARG A 90 -3.73 9.76 -5.27
N ARG A 91 -4.66 8.83 -5.11
CA ARG A 91 -5.83 9.03 -4.24
C ARG A 91 -5.51 8.88 -2.76
N LEU A 92 -4.54 8.02 -2.42
CA LEU A 92 -4.14 7.74 -1.03
C LEU A 92 -2.91 8.52 -0.58
N ASP A 93 -2.20 9.23 -1.48
CA ASP A 93 -0.96 9.94 -1.12
C ASP A 93 -1.20 11.03 -0.07
N ASP A 94 -0.26 11.19 0.85
CA ASP A 94 -0.28 12.19 1.90
C ASP A 94 0.13 13.60 1.44
N GLY A 95 0.38 13.78 0.15
CA GLY A 95 0.83 15.03 -0.44
C GLY A 95 2.33 15.27 -0.44
N LYS A 96 3.10 14.51 0.35
CA LYS A 96 4.56 14.70 0.46
C LYS A 96 5.31 14.35 -0.83
N SER A 97 4.74 13.44 -1.63
CA SER A 97 5.33 12.96 -2.88
C SER A 97 4.86 13.69 -4.13
N VAL A 98 3.93 14.65 -4.00
CA VAL A 98 3.35 15.38 -5.14
C VAL A 98 3.71 16.86 -5.13
N LYS A 99 3.83 17.43 -6.31
CA LYS A 99 4.02 18.88 -6.49
C LYS A 99 2.80 19.61 -5.93
N GLY A 100 3.01 20.53 -5.00
CA GLY A 100 1.94 21.31 -4.37
C GLY A 100 1.49 20.80 -3.00
N GLY A 101 1.98 19.66 -2.52
CA GLY A 101 1.82 19.22 -1.12
C GLY A 101 0.40 18.86 -0.69
N LYS A 102 -0.53 18.67 -1.63
CA LYS A 102 -1.93 18.32 -1.30
C LYS A 102 -2.12 16.82 -1.24
N PRO A 103 -2.68 16.30 -0.14
CA PRO A 103 -3.06 14.89 -0.04
C PRO A 103 -4.10 14.50 -1.12
N GLY A 104 -4.06 13.23 -1.51
CA GLY A 104 -5.11 12.64 -2.32
C GLY A 104 -6.47 12.67 -1.59
N ASN A 105 -7.55 12.75 -2.35
CA ASN A 105 -8.90 12.92 -1.77
C ASN A 105 -9.39 11.72 -0.95
N MET A 106 -8.75 10.55 -1.06
CA MET A 106 -9.06 9.36 -0.26
C MET A 106 -8.14 9.21 0.97
N TYR A 107 -7.07 9.99 1.09
CA TYR A 107 -6.15 9.94 2.20
C TYR A 107 -6.83 10.07 3.57
N GLN A 108 -7.79 10.99 3.68
CA GLN A 108 -8.53 11.24 4.92
C GLN A 108 -9.30 10.02 5.44
N PHE A 109 -9.66 9.08 4.57
CA PHE A 109 -10.40 7.87 4.92
C PHE A 109 -9.52 6.72 5.39
N LEU A 110 -8.20 6.87 5.35
CA LEU A 110 -7.26 5.87 5.85
C LEU A 110 -7.24 5.76 7.39
N GLY A 111 -7.81 6.73 8.12
CA GLY A 111 -7.86 6.67 9.58
C GLY A 111 -8.53 7.88 10.21
N ALA A 112 -8.93 7.74 11.47
CA ALA A 112 -9.58 8.79 12.25
C ALA A 112 -8.62 9.93 12.60
N ASN A 113 -7.33 9.64 12.72
CA ASN A 113 -6.28 10.61 13.04
C ASN A 113 -5.06 10.43 12.12
N GLU A 114 -4.11 11.35 12.22
CA GLU A 114 -2.94 11.36 11.33
C GLU A 114 -2.05 10.14 11.51
N GLU A 115 -1.87 9.68 12.74
CA GLU A 115 -1.04 8.50 13.04
C GLU A 115 -1.60 7.24 12.35
N GLU A 116 -2.91 7.03 12.48
CA GLU A 116 -3.59 5.90 11.84
C GLU A 116 -3.54 6.02 10.31
N ARG A 117 -3.76 7.23 9.76
CA ARG A 117 -3.64 7.47 8.31
C ARG A 117 -2.25 7.14 7.79
N GLN A 118 -1.20 7.59 8.48
CA GLN A 118 0.18 7.30 8.08
C GLN A 118 0.51 5.82 8.19
N LYS A 119 0.08 5.13 9.25
CA LYS A 119 0.25 3.69 9.41
C LYS A 119 -0.39 2.94 8.24
N ASN A 120 -1.64 3.25 7.92
CA ASN A 120 -2.39 2.58 6.87
C ASN A 120 -1.85 2.93 5.47
N LEU A 121 -1.45 4.17 5.22
CA LEU A 121 -0.75 4.57 4.00
C LEU A 121 0.56 3.79 3.83
N ASN A 122 1.34 3.64 4.90
CA ASN A 122 2.58 2.85 4.84
C ASN A 122 2.32 1.39 4.49
N THR A 123 1.23 0.79 4.98
CA THR A 123 0.82 -0.57 4.59
C THR A 123 0.57 -0.67 3.09
N PHE A 124 -0.12 0.29 2.49
CA PHE A 124 -0.30 0.34 1.04
C PHE A 124 1.03 0.56 0.29
N LYS A 125 1.87 1.47 0.75
CA LYS A 125 3.19 1.76 0.15
C LYS A 125 4.10 0.52 0.14
N GLU A 126 4.11 -0.25 1.22
CA GLU A 126 4.89 -1.50 1.29
C GLU A 126 4.35 -2.56 0.32
N TRP A 127 3.04 -2.71 0.24
CA TRP A 127 2.41 -3.68 -0.65
C TRP A 127 2.59 -3.33 -2.13
N VAL A 128 2.37 -2.08 -2.50
CA VAL A 128 2.55 -1.59 -3.89
C VAL A 128 4.03 -1.60 -4.28
N GLY A 129 4.90 -1.30 -3.35
CA GLY A 129 6.32 -1.03 -3.53
C GLY A 129 6.62 0.46 -3.37
N ARG A 130 7.51 0.81 -2.45
CA ARG A 130 7.84 2.22 -2.16
C ARG A 130 8.37 2.95 -3.39
N ASP A 131 9.18 2.28 -4.21
CA ASP A 131 9.73 2.84 -5.45
C ASP A 131 8.67 3.02 -6.55
N ALA A 132 7.58 2.21 -6.49
CA ALA A 132 6.44 2.33 -7.38
C ALA A 132 5.50 3.48 -7.00
N TRP A 133 5.52 3.90 -5.72
CA TRP A 133 4.61 4.95 -5.22
C TRP A 133 4.86 6.32 -5.86
N THR A 134 6.04 6.56 -6.42
CA THR A 134 6.42 7.81 -7.09
C THR A 134 5.95 7.91 -8.53
N LEU A 135 5.10 7.02 -9.01
CA LEU A 135 4.55 7.05 -10.36
C LEU A 135 3.75 8.34 -10.60
N LYS A 136 4.39 9.32 -11.20
CA LYS A 136 3.81 10.62 -11.57
C LYS A 136 3.10 10.46 -12.91
N ARG A 137 1.77 10.16 -12.90
CA ARG A 137 1.03 9.93 -14.15
C ARG A 137 -0.21 10.79 -14.31
N TRP A 138 -0.23 11.95 -13.68
CA TRP A 138 -1.44 12.75 -13.64
C TRP A 138 -1.16 14.24 -13.67
N ASP A 139 -0.40 14.69 -14.65
CA ASP A 139 -0.25 16.11 -14.87
C ASP A 139 -0.07 16.36 -16.37
N PRO A 140 -1.11 16.78 -17.10
CA PRO A 140 -2.50 17.05 -16.68
C PRO A 140 -3.38 15.80 -16.56
N LYS A 141 -4.55 15.96 -15.91
CA LYS A 141 -5.58 14.93 -15.78
C LYS A 141 -5.98 14.38 -17.15
N GLY A 142 -5.96 13.04 -17.28
CA GLY A 142 -6.29 12.34 -18.51
C GLY A 142 -5.09 11.99 -19.39
N ASP A 143 -3.92 12.56 -19.15
CA ASP A 143 -2.69 12.16 -19.82
C ASP A 143 -1.99 11.04 -19.03
N VAL A 144 -2.61 9.86 -19.03
CA VAL A 144 -2.05 8.68 -18.42
C VAL A 144 -1.33 7.89 -19.50
N ALA A 145 -0.02 8.15 -19.67
CA ALA A 145 0.82 7.32 -20.52
C ALA A 145 0.78 5.85 -20.02
N GLY A 146 0.94 4.89 -20.92
CA GLY A 146 1.04 3.47 -20.56
C GLY A 146 2.18 3.23 -19.56
N ILE A 147 2.04 2.18 -18.73
CA ILE A 147 3.10 1.78 -17.82
C ILE A 147 4.30 1.23 -18.61
N THR A 148 5.49 1.68 -18.29
CA THR A 148 6.72 1.15 -18.87
C THR A 148 7.11 -0.17 -18.20
N ARG A 149 7.97 -0.96 -18.83
CA ARG A 149 8.50 -2.20 -18.24
C ARG A 149 9.24 -1.95 -16.92
N ASP A 150 10.02 -0.88 -16.86
CA ASP A 150 10.80 -0.52 -15.66
C ASP A 150 9.89 -0.11 -14.49
N GLU A 151 8.82 0.62 -14.77
CA GLU A 151 7.82 0.97 -13.77
C GLU A 151 7.04 -0.26 -13.29
N LEU A 152 6.65 -1.14 -14.22
CA LEU A 152 5.97 -2.39 -13.87
C LEU A 152 6.85 -3.25 -12.96
N GLY A 153 8.17 -3.30 -13.20
CA GLY A 153 9.12 -4.03 -12.39
C GLY A 153 9.25 -3.53 -10.94
N LYS A 154 8.83 -2.30 -10.65
CA LYS A 154 8.82 -1.74 -9.30
C LYS A 154 7.57 -2.12 -8.49
N ILE A 155 6.49 -2.50 -9.17
CA ILE A 155 5.22 -2.88 -8.53
C ILE A 155 5.36 -4.29 -7.93
N LYS A 156 5.07 -4.44 -6.63
CA LYS A 156 5.21 -5.70 -5.89
C LYS A 156 3.88 -6.46 -5.78
N VAL A 157 2.86 -5.84 -5.30
CA VAL A 157 1.45 -6.27 -5.16
C VAL A 157 1.20 -7.78 -5.00
N LYS A 158 1.85 -8.42 -4.05
CA LYS A 158 1.67 -9.85 -3.80
C LYS A 158 0.27 -10.16 -3.29
N TYR A 159 -0.30 -11.29 -3.72
CA TYR A 159 -1.62 -11.79 -3.30
C TYR A 159 -1.55 -12.52 -1.92
#